data_2bd7f1a070850be6e4635fdb7113f04e
#
_entry.id   2bd7f1a070850be6e4635fdb7113f04e
#
_cell.length_a   1.000
_cell.length_b   1.000
_cell.length_c   1.000
_cell.angle_alpha   90.00
_cell.angle_beta   90.00
_cell.angle_gamma   90.00
#
_symmetry.space_group_name_H-M   'P 1'
#
loop_
_entity.id
_entity.type
_entity.pdbx_description
1 polymer ?
#
loop_
_entity_poly.entity_id
_entity_poly.type
_entity_poly.pdbx_seq_one_letter_code
_entity_poly.pdbx_strand_id
1 'polypeptide(L)'
;MGEKDKIEKLLEDYPDVFADIINVLVYQGEEVVKPEELRTTNIRSQYKASDDVLHEEERDTLKEWNNKKGFKVLFGIENQTIKDKKMPLRVIAYDGASYRSQMLKKGAKEFCKVITLILHFGDNQWKELREVINQESVNEELFQNYKLNVFDIAYLTEEQIKMFQSDFGIIADYFVKRRKGYKTIENHKPIKHVDEMLKFMRIFAEDERFLQLDVKKNEEGEVTMCTILDTAINKGIEQGISQGITQGIAQGKIIGENATLQLVKILLANNKIQDIDKIYNDIQYRNKLMEEYKIYERI
;
A
#
# COMPACT_ATOMS: atom_id res chain seq x y z
N MET A 1 -17.27 -14.53 -11.91
CA MET A 1 -15.81 -14.66 -12.13
C MET A 1 -15.26 -13.25 -11.97
N GLY A 2 -14.76 -12.97 -10.77
CA GLY A 2 -14.35 -11.60 -10.39
C GLY A 2 -12.93 -11.32 -10.84
N GLU A 3 -12.63 -10.03 -11.00
CA GLU A 3 -11.32 -9.47 -11.38
C GLU A 3 -10.12 -9.86 -10.47
N LYS A 4 -10.33 -10.74 -9.48
CA LYS A 4 -9.30 -11.25 -8.57
C LYS A 4 -8.42 -12.37 -9.14
N ASP A 5 -8.71 -12.86 -10.34
CA ASP A 5 -7.98 -14.00 -10.95
C ASP A 5 -6.81 -13.61 -11.87
N LYS A 6 -6.51 -12.34 -12.02
CA LYS A 6 -5.20 -11.95 -12.54
C LYS A 6 -4.27 -11.84 -11.32
N ILE A 7 -3.40 -12.82 -11.15
CA ILE A 7 -2.26 -12.74 -10.24
C ILE A 7 -1.51 -11.47 -10.62
N GLU A 8 -1.80 -10.39 -9.92
CA GLU A 8 -1.06 -9.15 -10.12
C GLU A 8 0.35 -9.40 -9.60
N LYS A 9 1.32 -9.29 -10.49
CA LYS A 9 2.72 -9.45 -10.17
C LYS A 9 3.10 -8.46 -9.06
N LEU A 10 3.57 -8.98 -7.94
CA LEU A 10 4.10 -8.18 -6.84
C LEU A 10 5.53 -7.74 -7.15
N LEU A 11 6.02 -6.71 -6.47
CA LEU A 11 7.38 -6.23 -6.65
C LEU A 11 8.42 -7.32 -6.33
N GLU A 12 8.15 -8.17 -5.32
CA GLU A 12 9.00 -9.28 -4.92
C GLU A 12 9.01 -10.45 -5.92
N ASP A 13 8.14 -10.44 -6.93
CA ASP A 13 8.20 -11.43 -8.01
C ASP A 13 9.39 -11.22 -8.94
N TYR A 14 9.99 -10.02 -8.93
CA TYR A 14 11.21 -9.77 -9.66
C TYR A 14 12.41 -10.44 -8.98
N PRO A 15 13.19 -11.25 -9.72
CA PRO A 15 14.30 -11.99 -9.13
C PRO A 15 15.37 -11.12 -8.48
N ASP A 16 15.63 -9.93 -9.03
CA ASP A 16 16.57 -8.97 -8.47
C ASP A 16 16.08 -8.41 -7.13
N VAL A 17 14.80 -8.06 -7.03
CA VAL A 17 14.20 -7.58 -5.78
C VAL A 17 14.15 -8.69 -4.74
N PHE A 18 13.72 -9.90 -5.14
CA PHE A 18 13.65 -11.04 -4.24
C PHE A 18 15.03 -11.43 -3.68
N ALA A 19 16.04 -11.52 -4.55
CA ALA A 19 17.41 -11.84 -4.14
C ALA A 19 17.95 -10.80 -3.16
N ASP A 20 17.73 -9.53 -3.42
CA ASP A 20 18.17 -8.42 -2.59
C ASP A 20 17.52 -8.46 -1.20
N ILE A 21 16.22 -8.73 -1.11
CA ILE A 21 15.52 -8.91 0.18
C ILE A 21 16.17 -10.04 0.99
N ILE A 22 16.40 -11.20 0.36
CA ILE A 22 17.02 -12.34 1.04
C ILE A 22 18.46 -12.00 1.46
N ASN A 23 19.25 -11.39 0.59
CA ASN A 23 20.64 -11.04 0.88
C ASN A 23 20.75 -10.07 2.06
N VAL A 24 19.91 -9.03 2.09
CA VAL A 24 19.95 -8.04 3.18
C VAL A 24 19.39 -8.60 4.48
N LEU A 25 18.21 -9.23 4.44
CA LEU A 25 17.52 -9.62 5.67
C LEU A 25 18.05 -10.94 6.27
N VAL A 26 18.48 -11.88 5.44
CA VAL A 26 18.96 -13.19 5.91
C VAL A 26 20.48 -13.25 5.99
N TYR A 27 21.17 -12.66 5.00
CA TYR A 27 22.63 -12.75 4.88
C TYR A 27 23.35 -11.42 5.20
N GLN A 28 22.65 -10.46 5.82
CA GLN A 28 23.24 -9.21 6.34
C GLN A 28 23.97 -8.38 5.26
N GLY A 29 23.47 -8.41 4.03
CA GLY A 29 24.01 -7.69 2.89
C GLY A 29 25.04 -8.46 2.06
N GLU A 30 25.41 -9.69 2.47
CA GLU A 30 26.25 -10.54 1.61
C GLU A 30 25.47 -11.03 0.39
N GLU A 31 26.05 -10.91 -0.82
CA GLU A 31 25.44 -11.36 -2.08
C GLU A 31 25.53 -12.91 -2.23
N VAL A 32 24.75 -13.63 -1.42
CA VAL A 32 24.71 -15.08 -1.41
C VAL A 32 23.74 -15.61 -2.47
N VAL A 33 22.56 -15.01 -2.59
CA VAL A 33 21.51 -15.38 -3.55
C VAL A 33 21.61 -14.49 -4.77
N LYS A 34 21.80 -15.11 -5.95
CA LYS A 34 21.84 -14.37 -7.21
C LYS A 34 20.50 -14.45 -7.93
N PRO A 35 20.05 -13.36 -8.59
CA PRO A 35 18.78 -13.34 -9.31
C PRO A 35 18.61 -14.49 -10.33
N GLU A 36 19.68 -14.82 -11.07
CA GLU A 36 19.68 -15.88 -12.06
C GLU A 36 19.61 -17.30 -11.50
N GLU A 37 19.84 -17.47 -10.19
CA GLU A 37 19.74 -18.75 -9.49
C GLU A 37 18.32 -19.00 -8.93
N LEU A 38 17.42 -18.01 -9.05
CA LEU A 38 16.05 -18.08 -8.56
C LEU A 38 15.09 -18.59 -9.63
N ARG A 39 14.18 -19.46 -9.23
CA ARG A 39 13.09 -19.95 -10.07
C ARG A 39 11.77 -19.79 -9.34
N THR A 40 10.79 -19.19 -10.00
CA THR A 40 9.42 -19.10 -9.47
C THR A 40 8.83 -20.51 -9.38
N THR A 41 8.17 -20.81 -8.30
CA THR A 41 7.48 -22.09 -8.07
C THR A 41 6.02 -21.85 -7.69
N ASN A 42 5.24 -22.93 -7.57
CA ASN A 42 3.81 -22.80 -7.25
C ASN A 42 3.61 -22.30 -5.82
N ILE A 43 2.87 -21.20 -5.69
CA ILE A 43 2.53 -20.55 -4.41
C ILE A 43 1.26 -21.09 -3.78
N ARG A 44 0.45 -21.85 -4.55
CA ARG A 44 -0.87 -22.35 -4.13
C ARG A 44 -0.77 -23.73 -3.53
N SER A 45 -1.45 -23.93 -2.41
CA SER A 45 -1.71 -25.24 -1.84
C SER A 45 -3.21 -25.43 -1.63
N GLN A 46 -3.71 -26.63 -1.96
CA GLN A 46 -5.10 -26.99 -1.80
C GLN A 46 -5.22 -28.16 -0.82
N TYR A 47 -6.16 -28.07 0.09
CA TYR A 47 -6.48 -29.16 1.00
C TYR A 47 -8.01 -29.27 1.20
N LYS A 48 -8.48 -30.48 1.51
CA LYS A 48 -9.86 -30.75 1.84
C LYS A 48 -9.97 -30.94 3.36
N ALA A 49 -10.74 -30.04 4.00
CA ALA A 49 -10.97 -30.10 5.43
C ALA A 49 -12.19 -30.99 5.78
N SER A 50 -12.50 -31.11 7.06
CA SER A 50 -13.61 -31.93 7.56
C SER A 50 -15.00 -31.42 7.15
N ASP A 51 -15.09 -30.21 6.63
CA ASP A 51 -16.29 -29.60 6.04
C ASP A 51 -16.57 -30.04 4.59
N ASP A 52 -15.72 -30.96 4.05
CA ASP A 52 -15.75 -31.42 2.67
C ASP A 52 -15.54 -30.33 1.60
N VAL A 53 -15.17 -29.11 2.01
CA VAL A 53 -14.85 -27.99 1.12
C VAL A 53 -13.37 -28.03 0.74
N LEU A 54 -13.07 -27.72 -0.51
CA LEU A 54 -11.70 -27.52 -0.97
C LEU A 54 -11.23 -26.12 -0.51
N HIS A 55 -10.26 -26.10 0.39
CA HIS A 55 -9.62 -24.87 0.84
C HIS A 55 -8.37 -24.63 0.04
N GLU A 56 -8.14 -23.39 -0.33
CA GLU A 56 -6.94 -22.94 -1.03
C GLU A 56 -6.20 -21.94 -0.14
N GLU A 57 -4.91 -22.20 0.05
CA GLU A 57 -3.99 -21.28 0.71
C GLU A 57 -2.93 -20.84 -0.29
N GLU A 58 -2.71 -19.55 -0.36
CA GLU A 58 -1.77 -18.94 -1.30
C GLU A 58 -0.77 -18.08 -0.53
N ARG A 59 0.53 -18.23 -0.87
CA ARG A 59 1.60 -17.34 -0.41
C ARG A 59 1.70 -16.15 -1.34
N ASP A 60 2.18 -15.03 -0.82
CA ASP A 60 2.45 -13.88 -1.67
C ASP A 60 3.53 -14.21 -2.70
N THR A 61 4.67 -14.75 -2.26
CA THR A 61 5.74 -15.14 -3.20
C THR A 61 6.51 -16.38 -2.70
N LEU A 62 6.89 -17.27 -3.62
CA LEU A 62 7.72 -18.44 -3.34
C LEU A 62 8.72 -18.68 -4.47
N LYS A 63 10.01 -18.77 -4.15
CA LYS A 63 11.07 -19.06 -5.12
C LYS A 63 11.99 -20.19 -4.65
N GLU A 64 12.37 -21.02 -5.60
CA GLU A 64 13.43 -22.02 -5.41
C GLU A 64 14.77 -21.37 -5.76
N TRP A 65 15.66 -21.32 -4.78
CA TRP A 65 17.06 -20.98 -4.98
C TRP A 65 17.87 -22.23 -5.16
N ASN A 66 18.61 -22.30 -6.26
CA ASN A 66 19.47 -23.41 -6.58
C ASN A 66 20.83 -22.89 -7.05
N ASN A 67 21.80 -22.85 -6.16
CA ASN A 67 23.13 -22.35 -6.49
C ASN A 67 23.98 -23.39 -7.23
N LYS A 68 25.05 -22.91 -7.86
CA LYS A 68 26.01 -23.77 -8.62
C LYS A 68 26.72 -24.83 -7.76
N LYS A 69 26.68 -24.69 -6.43
CA LYS A 69 27.26 -25.66 -5.47
C LYS A 69 26.26 -26.76 -5.07
N GLY A 70 25.06 -26.76 -5.62
CA GLY A 70 24.03 -27.76 -5.36
C GLY A 70 23.16 -27.49 -4.12
N PHE A 71 23.32 -26.33 -3.44
CA PHE A 71 22.41 -25.95 -2.35
C PHE A 71 21.06 -25.56 -2.93
N LYS A 72 20.00 -26.10 -2.34
CA LYS A 72 18.62 -25.81 -2.70
C LYS A 72 17.85 -25.36 -1.48
N VAL A 73 17.15 -24.22 -1.61
CA VAL A 73 16.26 -23.68 -0.58
C VAL A 73 15.01 -23.15 -1.25
N LEU A 74 13.86 -23.38 -0.64
CA LEU A 74 12.62 -22.70 -0.98
C LEU A 74 12.47 -21.49 -0.04
N PHE A 75 12.55 -20.29 -0.60
CA PHE A 75 12.28 -19.06 0.13
C PHE A 75 10.87 -18.57 -0.17
N GLY A 76 10.05 -18.42 0.89
CA GLY A 76 8.75 -17.78 0.83
C GLY A 76 8.78 -16.39 1.44
N ILE A 77 8.01 -15.48 0.89
CA ILE A 77 7.76 -14.14 1.46
C ILE A 77 6.26 -13.98 1.69
N GLU A 78 5.90 -13.43 2.84
CA GLU A 78 4.56 -13.02 3.25
C GLU A 78 4.60 -11.57 3.70
N ASN A 79 3.75 -10.71 3.14
CA ASN A 79 3.67 -9.29 3.47
C ASN A 79 2.52 -9.05 4.45
N GLN A 80 2.77 -8.36 5.55
CA GLN A 80 1.78 -8.10 6.60
C GLN A 80 1.84 -6.64 7.05
N THR A 81 0.68 -5.98 7.15
CA THR A 81 0.55 -4.64 7.75
C THR A 81 0.10 -4.70 9.20
N ILE A 82 -0.57 -5.79 9.58
CA ILE A 82 -1.07 -6.02 10.93
C ILE A 82 -0.54 -7.34 11.49
N LYS A 83 -0.49 -7.44 12.82
CA LYS A 83 -0.04 -8.64 13.53
C LYS A 83 -1.15 -9.70 13.52
N ASP A 84 -1.02 -10.70 12.66
CA ASP A 84 -1.97 -11.83 12.61
C ASP A 84 -1.57 -12.91 13.61
N LYS A 85 -2.43 -13.16 14.62
CA LYS A 85 -2.24 -14.23 15.63
C LYS A 85 -2.22 -15.63 15.03
N LYS A 86 -2.80 -15.82 13.86
CA LYS A 86 -2.83 -17.11 13.17
C LYS A 86 -1.62 -17.33 12.27
N MET A 87 -0.76 -16.31 12.10
CA MET A 87 0.37 -16.37 11.18
C MET A 87 1.32 -17.54 11.44
N PRO A 88 1.66 -17.93 12.69
CA PRO A 88 2.46 -19.12 12.91
C PRO A 88 1.83 -20.39 12.33
N LEU A 89 0.52 -20.57 12.47
CA LEU A 89 -0.20 -21.73 11.93
C LEU A 89 -0.25 -21.68 10.39
N ARG A 90 -0.47 -20.50 9.81
CA ARG A 90 -0.43 -20.32 8.35
C ARG A 90 0.94 -20.69 7.78
N VAL A 91 2.02 -20.21 8.39
CA VAL A 91 3.38 -20.52 7.92
C VAL A 91 3.69 -22.01 8.04
N ILE A 92 3.27 -22.68 9.13
CA ILE A 92 3.40 -24.14 9.23
C ILE A 92 2.65 -24.85 8.10
N ALA A 93 1.43 -24.44 7.80
CA ALA A 93 0.62 -25.02 6.71
C ALA A 93 1.33 -24.83 5.37
N TYR A 94 1.82 -23.65 5.08
CA TYR A 94 2.56 -23.35 3.86
C TYR A 94 3.86 -24.16 3.71
N ASP A 95 4.66 -24.21 4.79
CA ASP A 95 5.92 -24.93 4.77
C ASP A 95 5.66 -26.45 4.67
N GLY A 96 4.65 -26.96 5.40
CA GLY A 96 4.20 -28.33 5.29
C GLY A 96 3.73 -28.71 3.89
N ALA A 97 2.95 -27.85 3.24
CA ALA A 97 2.53 -28.05 1.85
C ALA A 97 3.72 -28.08 0.87
N SER A 98 4.72 -27.22 1.10
CA SER A 98 5.95 -27.18 0.31
C SER A 98 6.76 -28.48 0.47
N TYR A 99 6.91 -28.99 1.70
CA TYR A 99 7.55 -30.28 1.95
C TYR A 99 6.74 -31.44 1.35
N ARG A 100 5.43 -31.44 1.49
CA ARG A 100 4.56 -32.45 0.88
C ARG A 100 4.71 -32.49 -0.64
N SER A 101 4.75 -31.32 -1.28
CA SER A 101 4.99 -31.22 -2.73
C SER A 101 6.32 -31.83 -3.14
N GLN A 102 7.37 -31.65 -2.35
CA GLN A 102 8.67 -32.27 -2.60
C GLN A 102 8.60 -33.82 -2.47
N MET A 103 7.91 -34.32 -1.43
CA MET A 103 7.74 -35.76 -1.21
C MET A 103 6.99 -36.46 -2.34
N LEU A 104 6.05 -35.77 -3.00
CA LEU A 104 5.25 -36.34 -4.10
C LEU A 104 5.99 -36.35 -5.44
N LYS A 105 7.14 -35.69 -5.57
CA LYS A 105 7.96 -35.74 -6.79
C LYS A 105 8.60 -37.11 -6.94
N LYS A 106 8.29 -37.82 -8.04
CA LYS A 106 8.88 -39.14 -8.33
C LYS A 106 10.41 -39.05 -8.39
N GLY A 107 11.09 -39.90 -7.61
CA GLY A 107 12.55 -39.99 -7.59
C GLY A 107 13.25 -38.93 -6.73
N ALA A 108 12.52 -38.13 -5.95
CA ALA A 108 13.13 -37.21 -5.00
C ALA A 108 13.88 -38.00 -3.91
N LYS A 109 15.21 -37.86 -3.88
CA LYS A 109 16.09 -38.46 -2.85
C LYS A 109 16.48 -37.43 -1.79
N GLU A 110 16.39 -36.16 -2.09
CA GLU A 110 16.78 -35.06 -1.24
C GLU A 110 15.67 -34.00 -1.17
N PHE A 111 15.52 -33.41 0.00
CA PHE A 111 14.53 -32.36 0.25
C PHE A 111 15.24 -31.04 0.51
N CYS A 112 14.81 -29.97 -0.12
CA CYS A 112 15.31 -28.65 0.18
C CYS A 112 14.61 -28.06 1.42
N LYS A 113 15.36 -27.25 2.16
CA LYS A 113 14.82 -26.48 3.28
C LYS A 113 13.78 -25.49 2.77
N VAL A 114 12.74 -25.28 3.56
CA VAL A 114 11.75 -24.22 3.33
C VAL A 114 11.98 -23.15 4.38
N ILE A 115 12.11 -21.90 3.96
CA ILE A 115 12.33 -20.75 4.82
C ILE A 115 11.32 -19.68 4.42
N THR A 116 10.38 -19.36 5.31
CA THR A 116 9.39 -18.30 5.09
C THR A 116 9.78 -17.07 5.90
N LEU A 117 9.85 -15.92 5.20
CA LEU A 117 10.06 -14.60 5.77
C LEU A 117 8.72 -13.87 5.84
N ILE A 118 8.47 -13.19 6.94
CA ILE A 118 7.35 -12.26 7.08
C ILE A 118 7.89 -10.85 7.07
N LEU A 119 7.50 -10.08 6.06
CA LEU A 119 7.83 -8.67 5.96
C LEU A 119 6.69 -7.87 6.58
N HIS A 120 6.94 -7.28 7.75
CA HIS A 120 5.95 -6.54 8.49
C HIS A 120 6.13 -5.05 8.29
N PHE A 121 5.11 -4.39 7.72
CA PHE A 121 5.10 -2.97 7.35
C PHE A 121 4.34 -2.08 8.35
N GLY A 122 3.82 -2.68 9.44
CA GLY A 122 3.06 -1.93 10.46
C GLY A 122 3.92 -0.98 11.28
N ASP A 123 3.27 0.03 11.86
CA ASP A 123 3.94 1.07 12.67
C ASP A 123 4.45 0.58 14.03
N ASN A 124 3.98 -0.58 14.50
CA ASN A 124 4.39 -1.19 15.76
C ASN A 124 5.17 -2.48 15.52
N GLN A 125 6.35 -2.64 16.14
CA GLN A 125 7.13 -3.86 16.03
C GLN A 125 6.32 -5.11 16.39
N TRP A 126 6.50 -6.16 15.60
CA TRP A 126 5.90 -7.46 15.88
C TRP A 126 6.75 -8.24 16.88
N LYS A 127 6.62 -7.94 18.16
CA LYS A 127 7.38 -8.59 19.23
C LYS A 127 6.70 -9.83 19.79
N GLU A 128 5.39 -9.89 19.68
CA GLU A 128 4.53 -10.91 20.28
C GLU A 128 4.05 -11.90 19.21
N LEU A 129 3.60 -13.08 19.65
CA LEU A 129 2.96 -14.08 18.79
C LEU A 129 3.82 -14.57 17.61
N ARG A 130 5.14 -14.60 17.80
CA ARG A 130 6.06 -15.20 16.83
C ARG A 130 6.13 -16.72 16.94
N GLU A 131 5.36 -17.29 17.86
CA GLU A 131 5.35 -18.71 18.20
C GLU A 131 3.91 -19.24 18.17
N VAL A 132 3.76 -20.52 17.87
CA VAL A 132 2.43 -21.12 17.65
C VAL A 132 1.58 -21.15 18.91
N ILE A 133 2.18 -21.51 20.04
CA ILE A 133 1.46 -21.68 21.31
C ILE A 133 2.35 -21.20 22.46
N ASN A 134 1.77 -20.36 23.29
CA ASN A 134 2.34 -19.99 24.57
C ASN A 134 1.42 -20.50 25.69
N GLN A 135 1.41 -21.81 25.92
CA GLN A 135 0.68 -22.43 27.04
C GLN A 135 1.67 -23.16 27.96
N GLU A 136 1.72 -22.74 29.20
CA GLU A 136 2.59 -23.30 30.28
C GLU A 136 2.27 -24.75 30.66
N SER A 137 1.28 -25.41 30.06
CA SER A 137 0.72 -26.68 30.51
C SER A 137 1.20 -27.91 29.75
N VAL A 138 2.09 -27.77 28.78
CA VAL A 138 2.59 -28.90 27.98
C VAL A 138 4.08 -29.11 28.25
N ASN A 139 4.52 -30.37 28.30
CA ASN A 139 5.95 -30.69 28.36
C ASN A 139 6.63 -30.12 27.09
N GLU A 140 7.36 -29.03 27.24
CA GLU A 140 8.01 -28.29 26.14
C GLU A 140 9.02 -29.16 25.37
N GLU A 141 9.58 -30.22 25.99
CA GLU A 141 10.48 -31.15 25.31
C GLU A 141 9.80 -31.98 24.22
N LEU A 142 8.47 -32.14 24.30
CA LEU A 142 7.69 -32.91 23.32
C LEU A 142 7.06 -32.04 22.25
N PHE A 143 7.01 -30.72 22.49
CA PHE A 143 6.38 -29.78 21.58
C PHE A 143 7.42 -29.02 20.76
N GLN A 144 7.36 -29.18 19.43
CA GLN A 144 8.19 -28.39 18.53
C GLN A 144 7.52 -27.06 18.23
N ASN A 145 7.97 -26.02 18.91
CA ASN A 145 7.48 -24.68 18.69
C ASN A 145 8.01 -24.11 17.36
N TYR A 146 7.11 -23.55 16.56
CA TYR A 146 7.43 -22.99 15.26
C TYR A 146 7.61 -21.48 15.35
N LYS A 147 8.84 -21.01 15.15
CA LYS A 147 9.19 -19.59 15.19
C LYS A 147 9.07 -18.94 13.82
N LEU A 148 8.44 -17.77 13.79
CA LEU A 148 8.37 -16.94 12.59
C LEU A 148 9.66 -16.13 12.38
N ASN A 149 10.10 -16.04 11.14
CA ASN A 149 11.15 -15.11 10.73
C ASN A 149 10.50 -13.77 10.34
N VAL A 150 10.24 -12.91 11.34
CA VAL A 150 9.60 -11.62 11.14
C VAL A 150 10.63 -10.52 11.03
N PHE A 151 10.53 -9.73 9.97
CA PHE A 151 11.34 -8.55 9.71
C PHE A 151 10.43 -7.31 9.73
N ASP A 152 10.58 -6.49 10.76
CA ASP A 152 9.83 -5.24 10.91
C ASP A 152 10.43 -4.15 10.02
N ILE A 153 9.93 -3.99 8.80
CA ILE A 153 10.53 -3.15 7.75
C ILE A 153 10.61 -1.68 8.17
N ALA A 154 9.58 -1.17 8.84
CA ALA A 154 9.58 0.20 9.35
C ALA A 154 10.63 0.45 10.48
N TYR A 155 11.33 -0.59 10.94
CA TYR A 155 12.33 -0.52 12.00
C TYR A 155 13.75 -0.90 11.56
N LEU A 156 13.95 -1.06 10.26
CA LEU A 156 15.29 -1.27 9.72
C LEU A 156 16.20 -0.07 10.04
N THR A 157 17.48 -0.36 10.26
CA THR A 157 18.49 0.68 10.47
C THR A 157 18.90 1.33 9.15
N GLU A 158 19.51 2.51 9.23
CA GLU A 158 20.02 3.19 8.03
C GLU A 158 21.11 2.38 7.32
N GLU A 159 21.90 1.61 8.09
CA GLU A 159 22.91 0.71 7.56
C GLU A 159 22.22 -0.43 6.77
N GLN A 160 21.18 -1.03 7.31
CA GLN A 160 20.42 -2.08 6.61
C GLN A 160 19.75 -1.54 5.33
N ILE A 161 19.15 -0.33 5.38
CA ILE A 161 18.55 0.31 4.20
C ILE A 161 19.58 0.56 3.11
N LYS A 162 20.81 0.97 3.47
CA LYS A 162 21.91 1.21 2.51
C LYS A 162 22.43 -0.07 1.84
N MET A 163 22.22 -1.25 2.45
CA MET A 163 22.62 -2.53 1.87
C MET A 163 21.75 -2.92 0.67
N PHE A 164 20.48 -2.46 0.61
CA PHE A 164 19.60 -2.75 -0.51
C PHE A 164 20.07 -2.09 -1.80
N GLN A 165 20.11 -2.89 -2.87
CA GLN A 165 20.47 -2.46 -4.21
C GLN A 165 19.23 -2.31 -5.12
N SER A 166 18.13 -3.00 -4.80
CA SER A 166 16.89 -2.98 -5.56
C SER A 166 15.92 -1.87 -5.11
N ASP A 167 14.78 -1.79 -5.77
CA ASP A 167 13.69 -0.87 -5.44
C ASP A 167 13.12 -1.10 -4.04
N PHE A 168 13.32 -2.29 -3.45
CA PHE A 168 12.87 -2.57 -2.09
C PHE A 168 13.54 -1.66 -1.05
N GLY A 169 14.77 -1.24 -1.28
CA GLY A 169 15.45 -0.27 -0.41
C GLY A 169 14.75 1.08 -0.35
N ILE A 170 14.09 1.50 -1.44
CA ILE A 170 13.30 2.74 -1.49
C ILE A 170 12.03 2.59 -0.67
N ILE A 171 11.38 1.42 -0.76
CA ILE A 171 10.21 1.07 0.07
C ILE A 171 10.59 1.06 1.55
N ALA A 172 11.66 0.37 1.91
CA ALA A 172 12.14 0.30 3.29
C ALA A 172 12.43 1.68 3.88
N ASP A 173 13.12 2.53 3.11
CA ASP A 173 13.39 3.93 3.49
C ASP A 173 12.10 4.72 3.72
N TYR A 174 11.11 4.57 2.84
CA TYR A 174 9.80 5.20 2.99
C TYR A 174 9.12 4.81 4.31
N PHE A 175 9.01 3.52 4.61
CA PHE A 175 8.34 3.06 5.82
C PHE A 175 9.07 3.49 7.10
N VAL A 176 10.39 3.47 7.10
CA VAL A 176 11.20 3.96 8.24
C VAL A 176 11.00 5.46 8.46
N LYS A 177 11.04 6.27 7.41
CA LYS A 177 10.84 7.73 7.48
C LYS A 177 9.41 8.07 7.89
N ARG A 178 8.40 7.37 7.33
CA ARG A 178 7.00 7.54 7.70
C ARG A 178 6.79 7.29 9.20
N ARG A 179 7.28 6.16 9.72
CA ARG A 179 7.20 5.84 11.16
C ARG A 179 7.89 6.90 12.03
N LYS A 180 9.02 7.44 11.59
CA LYS A 180 9.75 8.52 12.29
C LYS A 180 9.03 9.87 12.20
N GLY A 181 7.92 9.99 11.46
CA GLY A 181 7.14 11.22 11.31
C GLY A 181 7.75 12.27 10.41
N TYR A 182 8.60 11.88 9.47
CA TYR A 182 9.14 12.81 8.47
C TYR A 182 8.01 13.33 7.58
N LYS A 183 7.91 14.65 7.46
CA LYS A 183 6.90 15.32 6.63
C LYS A 183 7.20 15.18 5.13
N THR A 184 8.48 15.22 4.78
CA THR A 184 8.99 15.03 3.42
C THR A 184 9.86 13.77 3.40
N ILE A 185 9.61 12.89 2.45
CA ILE A 185 10.39 11.66 2.27
C ILE A 185 11.15 11.82 0.95
N GLU A 186 12.40 12.23 1.07
CA GLU A 186 13.28 12.42 -0.07
C GLU A 186 14.04 11.12 -0.35
N ASN A 187 13.89 10.60 -1.56
CA ASN A 187 14.68 9.51 -2.11
C ASN A 187 14.79 9.71 -3.62
N HIS A 188 16.00 9.99 -4.08
CA HIS A 188 16.32 10.29 -5.47
C HIS A 188 16.85 9.09 -6.25
N LYS A 189 16.86 7.89 -5.65
CA LYS A 189 17.25 6.69 -6.38
C LYS A 189 16.24 6.41 -7.51
N PRO A 190 16.71 6.14 -8.75
CA PRO A 190 15.83 5.74 -9.85
C PRO A 190 15.10 4.44 -9.52
N ILE A 191 13.82 4.42 -9.83
CA ILE A 191 12.96 3.24 -9.65
C ILE A 191 12.93 2.46 -10.96
N LYS A 192 13.24 1.18 -10.89
CA LYS A 192 13.27 0.28 -12.05
C LYS A 192 11.89 -0.32 -12.34
N HIS A 193 11.14 -0.70 -11.30
CA HIS A 193 9.84 -1.37 -11.40
C HIS A 193 8.72 -0.44 -10.91
N VAL A 194 8.48 0.65 -11.65
CA VAL A 194 7.60 1.76 -11.23
C VAL A 194 6.19 1.29 -10.96
N ASP A 195 5.58 0.53 -11.88
CA ASP A 195 4.17 0.13 -11.78
C ASP A 195 3.94 -0.81 -10.59
N GLU A 196 4.84 -1.78 -10.40
CA GLU A 196 4.77 -2.72 -9.29
C GLU A 196 5.06 -2.05 -7.96
N MET A 197 5.97 -1.07 -7.93
CA MET A 197 6.22 -0.26 -6.74
C MET A 197 4.99 0.56 -6.35
N LEU A 198 4.33 1.23 -7.31
CA LEU A 198 3.10 1.98 -7.05
C LEU A 198 1.98 1.09 -6.51
N LYS A 199 1.81 -0.12 -7.09
CA LYS A 199 0.86 -1.11 -6.59
C LYS A 199 1.19 -1.53 -5.17
N PHE A 200 2.46 -1.85 -4.91
CA PHE A 200 2.94 -2.23 -3.59
C PHE A 200 2.66 -1.13 -2.56
N MET A 201 3.03 0.11 -2.87
CA MET A 201 2.81 1.26 -1.98
C MET A 201 1.32 1.49 -1.70
N ARG A 202 0.46 1.36 -2.71
CA ARG A 202 -0.99 1.48 -2.53
C ARG A 202 -1.52 0.46 -1.52
N ILE A 203 -1.07 -0.79 -1.59
CA ILE A 203 -1.58 -1.89 -0.77
C ILE A 203 -1.02 -1.80 0.67
N PHE A 204 0.29 -1.66 0.80
CA PHE A 204 0.98 -1.81 2.09
C PHE A 204 1.22 -0.49 2.83
N ALA A 205 1.29 0.64 2.11
CA ALA A 205 1.33 1.95 2.77
C ALA A 205 -0.07 2.46 3.13
N GLU A 206 -1.16 1.82 2.64
CA GLU A 206 -2.55 2.27 2.80
C GLU A 206 -2.73 3.75 2.46
N ASP A 207 -2.02 4.21 1.43
CA ASP A 207 -1.94 5.61 1.06
C ASP A 207 -2.56 5.83 -0.31
N GLU A 208 -3.75 6.42 -0.32
CA GLU A 208 -4.52 6.69 -1.54
C GLU A 208 -3.79 7.60 -2.53
N ARG A 209 -2.77 8.33 -2.07
CA ARG A 209 -1.96 9.18 -2.95
C ARG A 209 -1.29 8.38 -4.08
N PHE A 210 -1.02 7.10 -3.86
CA PHE A 210 -0.44 6.20 -4.89
C PHE A 210 -1.48 5.65 -5.89
N LEU A 211 -2.77 6.02 -5.75
CA LEU A 211 -3.82 5.60 -6.66
C LEU A 211 -3.77 6.39 -7.98
N GLN A 212 -3.72 5.67 -9.12
CA GLN A 212 -3.86 6.25 -10.45
C GLN A 212 -2.95 7.47 -10.69
N LEU A 213 -1.70 7.37 -10.29
CA LEU A 213 -0.71 8.41 -10.56
C LEU A 213 -0.18 8.25 -11.99
N ASP A 214 -0.33 9.29 -12.80
CA ASP A 214 0.44 9.46 -14.02
C ASP A 214 1.78 10.12 -13.62
N VAL A 215 2.75 9.29 -13.29
CA VAL A 215 4.01 9.74 -12.70
C VAL A 215 4.87 10.43 -13.76
N LYS A 216 5.20 11.68 -13.50
CA LYS A 216 6.12 12.44 -14.35
C LYS A 216 7.56 12.02 -14.07
N LYS A 217 8.35 11.95 -15.12
CA LYS A 217 9.80 11.75 -15.04
C LYS A 217 10.49 13.05 -14.59
N ASN A 218 11.63 12.91 -13.92
CA ASN A 218 12.50 14.05 -13.60
C ASN A 218 13.23 14.58 -14.86
N GLU A 219 14.09 15.58 -14.70
CA GLU A 219 14.86 16.17 -15.80
C GLU A 219 15.80 15.16 -16.48
N GLU A 220 16.22 14.11 -15.76
CA GLU A 220 17.08 13.02 -16.25
C GLU A 220 16.27 11.90 -16.94
N GLY A 221 14.94 12.03 -16.97
CA GLY A 221 14.04 11.05 -17.58
C GLY A 221 13.72 9.85 -16.68
N GLU A 222 14.02 9.95 -15.39
CA GLU A 222 13.84 8.89 -14.40
C GLU A 222 12.62 9.13 -13.51
N VAL A 223 12.10 8.05 -12.92
CA VAL A 223 11.08 8.09 -11.87
C VAL A 223 11.76 7.81 -10.53
N THR A 224 11.52 8.66 -9.55
CA THR A 224 12.04 8.52 -8.18
C THR A 224 10.88 8.62 -7.18
N MET A 225 11.12 8.29 -5.91
CA MET A 225 10.10 8.49 -4.87
C MET A 225 9.70 9.98 -4.74
N CYS A 226 10.65 10.90 -4.93
CA CYS A 226 10.35 12.34 -4.93
C CYS A 226 9.37 12.69 -6.04
N THR A 227 9.61 12.26 -7.29
CA THR A 227 8.71 12.55 -8.41
C THR A 227 7.32 11.94 -8.24
N ILE A 228 7.23 10.77 -7.61
CA ILE A 228 5.95 10.13 -7.26
C ILE A 228 5.18 10.97 -6.24
N LEU A 229 5.82 11.35 -5.15
CA LEU A 229 5.19 12.14 -4.09
C LEU A 229 4.80 13.54 -4.56
N ASP A 230 5.65 14.21 -5.33
CA ASP A 230 5.34 15.51 -5.92
C ASP A 230 4.14 15.43 -6.87
N THR A 231 4.08 14.39 -7.70
CA THR A 231 2.92 14.15 -8.58
C THR A 231 1.64 13.95 -7.78
N ALA A 232 1.72 13.19 -6.68
CA ALA A 232 0.58 12.94 -5.80
C ALA A 232 0.09 14.20 -5.09
N ILE A 233 1.01 15.03 -4.59
CA ILE A 233 0.71 16.31 -3.93
C ILE A 233 0.04 17.27 -4.94
N ASN A 234 0.62 17.42 -6.13
CA ASN A 234 0.08 18.31 -7.16
C ASN A 234 -1.33 17.89 -7.58
N LYS A 235 -1.58 16.59 -7.77
CA LYS A 235 -2.91 16.04 -8.04
C LYS A 235 -3.91 16.37 -6.94
N GLY A 236 -3.51 16.24 -5.67
CA GLY A 236 -4.33 16.58 -4.52
C GLY A 236 -4.69 18.08 -4.49
N ILE A 237 -3.73 18.96 -4.80
CA ILE A 237 -3.94 20.41 -4.90
C ILE A 237 -4.94 20.73 -6.02
N GLU A 238 -4.77 20.18 -7.22
CA GLU A 238 -5.66 20.37 -8.36
C GLU A 238 -7.10 19.93 -8.05
N GLN A 239 -7.25 18.77 -7.42
CA GLN A 239 -8.55 18.26 -7.00
C GLN A 239 -9.20 19.16 -5.94
N GLY A 240 -8.43 19.61 -4.94
CA GLY A 240 -8.90 20.54 -3.92
C GLY A 240 -9.37 21.87 -4.48
N ILE A 241 -8.61 22.44 -5.42
CA ILE A 241 -8.99 23.68 -6.12
C ILE A 241 -10.29 23.48 -6.92
N SER A 242 -10.38 22.40 -7.70
CA SER A 242 -11.57 22.10 -8.51
C SER A 242 -12.83 21.91 -7.63
N GLN A 243 -12.70 21.17 -6.55
CA GLN A 243 -13.80 20.98 -5.59
C GLN A 243 -14.19 22.31 -4.92
N GLY A 244 -13.21 23.09 -4.49
CA GLY A 244 -13.44 24.39 -3.87
C GLY A 244 -14.16 25.37 -4.80
N ILE A 245 -13.77 25.44 -6.08
CA ILE A 245 -14.45 26.24 -7.08
C ILE A 245 -15.89 25.77 -7.27
N THR A 246 -16.11 24.45 -7.44
CA THR A 246 -17.45 23.89 -7.66
C THR A 246 -18.37 24.16 -6.47
N GLN A 247 -17.87 23.95 -5.24
CA GLN A 247 -18.64 24.24 -4.03
C GLN A 247 -18.90 25.73 -3.85
N GLY A 248 -17.90 26.57 -4.13
CA GLY A 248 -18.04 28.03 -4.08
C GLY A 248 -19.11 28.58 -5.06
N ILE A 249 -19.12 28.08 -6.30
CA ILE A 249 -20.14 28.44 -7.29
C ILE A 249 -21.54 27.99 -6.82
N ALA A 250 -21.67 26.73 -6.32
CA ALA A 250 -22.96 26.22 -5.86
C ALA A 250 -23.48 27.02 -4.66
N GLN A 251 -22.64 27.30 -3.68
CA GLN A 251 -23.01 28.13 -2.51
C GLN A 251 -23.33 29.56 -2.93
N GLY A 252 -22.51 30.19 -3.78
CA GLY A 252 -22.73 31.53 -4.29
C GLY A 252 -24.06 31.66 -5.04
N LYS A 253 -24.46 30.63 -5.81
CA LYS A 253 -25.74 30.59 -6.49
C LYS A 253 -26.90 30.58 -5.47
N ILE A 254 -26.85 29.71 -4.47
CA ILE A 254 -27.90 29.63 -3.42
C ILE A 254 -28.00 30.94 -2.65
N ILE A 255 -26.87 31.53 -2.27
CA ILE A 255 -26.87 32.83 -1.56
C ILE A 255 -27.44 33.91 -2.44
N GLY A 256 -27.06 34.00 -3.74
CA GLY A 256 -27.57 34.97 -4.68
C GLY A 256 -29.07 34.84 -4.95
N GLU A 257 -29.57 33.61 -5.09
CA GLU A 257 -31.02 33.34 -5.23
C GLU A 257 -31.79 33.77 -3.98
N ASN A 258 -31.33 33.38 -2.79
CA ASN A 258 -31.95 33.78 -1.53
C ASN A 258 -31.94 35.31 -1.34
N ALA A 259 -30.83 35.98 -1.63
CA ALA A 259 -30.71 37.44 -1.59
C ALA A 259 -31.71 38.11 -2.49
N THR A 260 -31.85 37.63 -3.74
CA THR A 260 -32.80 38.17 -4.70
C THR A 260 -34.24 37.99 -4.24
N LEU A 261 -34.60 36.80 -3.76
CA LEU A 261 -35.94 36.52 -3.21
C LEU A 261 -36.26 37.40 -2.00
N GLN A 262 -35.32 37.65 -1.10
CA GLN A 262 -35.50 38.55 0.01
C GLN A 262 -35.72 40.00 -0.46
N LEU A 263 -34.92 40.46 -1.42
CA LEU A 263 -35.12 41.79 -2.01
C LEU A 263 -36.53 41.95 -2.60
N VAL A 264 -36.98 40.99 -3.41
CA VAL A 264 -38.34 40.97 -3.98
C VAL A 264 -39.38 41.02 -2.87
N LYS A 265 -39.25 40.23 -1.81
CA LYS A 265 -40.16 40.25 -0.67
C LYS A 265 -40.24 41.61 0.01
N ILE A 266 -39.12 42.30 0.18
CA ILE A 266 -39.05 43.64 0.76
C ILE A 266 -39.71 44.67 -0.18
N LEU A 267 -39.46 44.62 -1.48
CA LEU A 267 -40.06 45.53 -2.46
C LEU A 267 -41.57 45.36 -2.52
N LEU A 268 -42.09 44.13 -2.46
CA LEU A 268 -43.54 43.88 -2.39
C LEU A 268 -44.14 44.44 -1.10
N ALA A 269 -43.53 44.23 0.03
CA ALA A 269 -43.99 44.73 1.32
C ALA A 269 -44.03 46.28 1.38
N ASN A 270 -43.17 46.96 0.60
CA ASN A 270 -43.11 48.41 0.52
C ASN A 270 -43.90 49.01 -0.69
N ASN A 271 -44.73 48.21 -1.37
CA ASN A 271 -45.49 48.61 -2.58
C ASN A 271 -44.64 49.15 -3.73
N LYS A 272 -43.34 48.75 -3.82
CA LYS A 272 -42.40 49.15 -4.88
C LYS A 272 -42.38 48.14 -6.04
N ILE A 273 -43.54 47.76 -6.56
CA ILE A 273 -43.68 46.70 -7.59
C ILE A 273 -42.91 47.06 -8.87
N GLN A 274 -42.89 48.36 -9.27
CA GLN A 274 -42.14 48.82 -10.44
C GLN A 274 -40.63 48.61 -10.38
N ASP A 275 -40.08 48.49 -9.20
CA ASP A 275 -38.65 48.23 -9.02
C ASP A 275 -38.32 46.75 -9.23
N ILE A 276 -39.30 45.82 -9.19
CA ILE A 276 -39.09 44.40 -9.45
C ILE A 276 -38.66 44.18 -10.91
N ASP A 277 -39.31 44.86 -11.87
CA ASP A 277 -38.91 44.79 -13.27
C ASP A 277 -37.52 45.41 -13.50
N LYS A 278 -37.18 46.47 -12.80
CA LYS A 278 -35.86 47.10 -12.89
C LYS A 278 -34.75 46.18 -12.35
N ILE A 279 -34.92 45.54 -11.19
CA ILE A 279 -33.91 44.66 -10.63
C ILE A 279 -33.71 43.39 -11.46
N TYR A 280 -34.73 42.97 -12.23
CA TYR A 280 -34.62 41.87 -13.17
C TYR A 280 -33.68 42.23 -14.34
N ASN A 281 -33.79 43.42 -14.90
CA ASN A 281 -33.08 43.85 -16.09
C ASN A 281 -31.76 44.58 -15.80
N ASP A 282 -31.59 45.15 -14.59
CA ASP A 282 -30.43 45.95 -14.19
C ASP A 282 -29.75 45.40 -12.93
N ILE A 283 -28.63 44.74 -13.18
CA ILE A 283 -27.81 44.12 -12.09
C ILE A 283 -27.25 45.20 -11.16
N GLN A 284 -26.85 46.37 -11.68
CA GLN A 284 -26.26 47.43 -10.86
C GLN A 284 -27.32 48.04 -9.94
N TYR A 285 -28.51 48.25 -10.46
CA TYR A 285 -29.65 48.71 -9.68
C TYR A 285 -30.04 47.69 -8.59
N ARG A 286 -30.05 46.41 -8.95
CA ARG A 286 -30.31 45.33 -7.99
C ARG A 286 -29.29 45.32 -6.85
N ASN A 287 -28.00 45.39 -7.17
CA ASN A 287 -26.93 45.38 -6.15
C ASN A 287 -27.03 46.63 -5.26
N LYS A 288 -27.30 47.79 -5.79
CA LYS A 288 -27.52 49.01 -5.01
C LYS A 288 -28.66 48.85 -4.00
N LEU A 289 -29.78 48.24 -4.41
CA LEU A 289 -30.91 48.01 -3.49
C LEU A 289 -30.57 46.90 -2.46
N MET A 290 -29.79 45.90 -2.84
CA MET A 290 -29.32 44.87 -1.87
C MET A 290 -28.46 45.48 -0.76
N GLU A 291 -27.60 46.43 -1.08
CA GLU A 291 -26.84 47.22 -0.12
C GLU A 291 -27.72 48.11 0.75
N GLU A 292 -28.62 48.88 0.12
CA GLU A 292 -29.55 49.80 0.81
C GLU A 292 -30.40 49.05 1.85
N TYR A 293 -30.91 47.87 1.48
CA TYR A 293 -31.72 47.05 2.39
C TYR A 293 -30.91 46.10 3.25
N LYS A 294 -29.58 46.10 3.18
CA LYS A 294 -28.65 45.26 3.91
C LYS A 294 -28.97 43.78 3.82
N ILE A 295 -29.23 43.31 2.59
CA ILE A 295 -29.70 41.94 2.36
C ILE A 295 -28.65 40.91 2.79
N TYR A 296 -27.36 41.12 2.49
CA TYR A 296 -26.27 40.20 2.81
C TYR A 296 -25.94 40.11 4.32
N GLU A 297 -26.39 41.06 5.15
CA GLU A 297 -26.27 41.00 6.59
C GLU A 297 -27.35 40.08 7.22
N ARG A 298 -28.34 39.64 6.46
CA ARG A 298 -29.54 38.94 6.92
C ARG A 298 -29.61 37.48 6.43
N ILE A 299 -28.65 37.05 5.61
CA ILE A 299 -28.48 35.71 5.07
C ILE A 299 -27.33 35.00 5.82
#